data_faac187cacf49d71d6c1d77924ed6703
#
_entry.id   faac187cacf49d71d6c1d77924ed6703
#
_cell.length_a   1.000
_cell.length_b   1.000
_cell.length_c   1.000
_cell.angle_alpha   90.00
_cell.angle_beta   90.00
_cell.angle_gamma   90.00
#
_symmetry.space_group_name_H-M   'P 1'
#
loop_
_entity.id
_entity.type
_entity.pdbx_description
1 polymer ?
#
loop_
_entity_poly.entity_id
_entity_poly.type
_entity_poly.pdbx_seq_one_letter_code
_entity_poly.pdbx_strand_id
1 'polypeptide(L)'
;MQKKIALVVALTALAPACAHHPEERRPAPREYRADLRADWHKLGERWVDGTRDRDVIWVGAREGSYRRIMIVVEHSALEMYNVTVHFADGSSFSPETRHVFAANTRSHVIDLPGARRNIHSVEFRYGNLPGGGRAEAELWAE
;
A
#
# COMPACT_ATOMS: atom_id res chain seq x y z
N MET A 1 42.82 -39.97 -61.31
CA MET A 1 41.78 -38.98 -61.15
C MET A 1 41.23 -39.13 -59.73
N GLN A 2 41.63 -38.28 -58.79
CA GLN A 2 41.13 -38.31 -57.41
C GLN A 2 40.06 -37.25 -57.24
N LYS A 3 38.85 -37.70 -57.00
CA LYS A 3 37.75 -36.79 -56.66
C LYS A 3 37.82 -36.43 -55.15
N LYS A 4 38.08 -35.18 -54.82
CA LYS A 4 38.07 -34.67 -53.49
C LYS A 4 36.59 -34.44 -53.09
N ILE A 5 36.11 -35.19 -52.12
CA ILE A 5 34.81 -34.98 -51.52
C ILE A 5 35.01 -33.96 -50.41
N ALA A 6 34.43 -32.79 -50.58
CA ALA A 6 34.39 -31.75 -49.53
C ALA A 6 33.26 -32.07 -48.51
N LEU A 7 33.67 -32.37 -47.30
CA LEU A 7 32.72 -32.55 -46.17
C LEU A 7 32.30 -31.16 -45.66
N VAL A 8 31.03 -30.77 -45.88
CA VAL A 8 30.46 -29.55 -45.30
C VAL A 8 29.93 -29.91 -43.93
N VAL A 9 30.64 -29.46 -42.91
CA VAL A 9 30.12 -29.55 -41.51
C VAL A 9 29.19 -28.37 -41.28
N ALA A 10 27.89 -28.63 -41.21
CA ALA A 10 26.91 -27.64 -40.81
C ALA A 10 26.95 -27.49 -39.28
N LEU A 11 27.48 -26.35 -38.84
CA LEU A 11 27.48 -25.97 -37.42
C LEU A 11 26.09 -25.39 -37.05
N THR A 12 25.22 -26.20 -36.48
CA THR A 12 23.95 -25.71 -35.93
C THR A 12 24.20 -25.00 -34.61
N ALA A 13 24.14 -23.68 -34.62
CA ALA A 13 24.17 -22.87 -33.44
C ALA A 13 22.84 -23.02 -32.69
N LEU A 14 22.84 -23.71 -31.54
CA LEU A 14 21.73 -23.63 -30.55
C LEU A 14 21.79 -22.26 -29.92
N ALA A 15 20.85 -21.41 -30.28
CA ALA A 15 20.58 -20.18 -29.52
C ALA A 15 19.94 -20.55 -28.17
N PRO A 16 20.43 -20.02 -27.02
CA PRO A 16 19.72 -20.20 -25.76
C PRO A 16 18.39 -19.42 -25.82
N ALA A 17 17.28 -20.13 -25.71
CA ALA A 17 16.00 -19.52 -25.50
C ALA A 17 16.05 -18.80 -24.14
N CYS A 18 16.21 -17.47 -24.16
CA CYS A 18 15.96 -16.64 -23.00
C CYS A 18 14.49 -16.83 -22.64
N ALA A 19 14.24 -17.62 -21.59
CA ALA A 19 12.93 -17.68 -20.98
C ALA A 19 12.60 -16.27 -20.49
N HIS A 20 11.76 -15.56 -21.24
CA HIS A 20 11.10 -14.36 -20.75
C HIS A 20 10.19 -14.82 -19.62
N HIS A 21 10.65 -14.69 -18.37
CA HIS A 21 9.74 -14.62 -17.25
C HIS A 21 8.88 -13.38 -17.50
N PRO A 22 7.56 -13.51 -17.51
CA PRO A 22 6.72 -12.33 -17.48
C PRO A 22 7.07 -11.63 -16.16
N GLU A 23 7.82 -10.55 -16.27
CA GLU A 23 8.06 -9.63 -15.17
C GLU A 23 6.66 -9.19 -14.73
N GLU A 24 6.24 -9.73 -13.58
CA GLU A 24 5.01 -9.32 -12.93
C GLU A 24 5.12 -7.81 -12.79
N ARG A 25 4.41 -7.09 -13.63
CA ARG A 25 4.46 -5.63 -13.74
C ARG A 25 3.99 -5.08 -12.40
N ARG A 26 4.95 -4.83 -11.49
CA ARG A 26 4.63 -4.09 -10.27
C ARG A 26 3.97 -2.79 -10.70
N PRO A 27 2.77 -2.49 -10.21
CA PRO A 27 2.11 -1.24 -10.55
C PRO A 27 3.08 -0.09 -10.27
N ALA A 28 3.14 0.86 -11.20
CA ALA A 28 4.01 2.03 -11.02
C ALA A 28 3.65 2.72 -9.70
N PRO A 29 4.62 3.27 -8.95
CA PRO A 29 4.40 3.82 -7.60
C PRO A 29 3.28 4.86 -7.46
N ARG A 30 2.68 5.29 -8.57
CA ARG A 30 1.59 6.28 -8.61
C ARG A 30 0.23 5.70 -8.99
N GLU A 31 0.14 4.45 -9.47
CA GLU A 31 -1.14 3.88 -9.94
C GLU A 31 -2.12 3.66 -8.79
N TYR A 32 -1.65 3.33 -7.58
CA TYR A 32 -2.53 3.17 -6.41
C TYR A 32 -3.14 4.49 -5.91
N ARG A 33 -2.59 5.64 -6.32
CA ARG A 33 -3.15 6.98 -6.06
C ARG A 33 -4.05 7.48 -7.18
N ALA A 34 -3.99 6.89 -8.37
CA ALA A 34 -4.72 7.37 -9.54
C ALA A 34 -6.24 7.34 -9.36
N ASP A 35 -6.74 6.48 -8.46
CA ASP A 35 -8.16 6.36 -8.14
C ASP A 35 -8.59 7.23 -6.95
N LEU A 36 -7.67 7.99 -6.34
CA LEU A 36 -8.05 8.98 -5.33
C LEU A 36 -8.82 10.08 -6.07
N ARG A 37 -10.14 10.02 -5.94
CA ARG A 37 -11.04 11.02 -6.55
C ARG A 37 -10.77 12.39 -5.94
N ALA A 38 -11.21 13.43 -6.62
CA ALA A 38 -11.05 14.82 -6.18
C ALA A 38 -11.64 15.07 -4.76
N ASP A 39 -12.53 14.19 -4.29
CA ASP A 39 -13.23 14.33 -3.01
C ASP A 39 -12.46 13.71 -1.81
N TRP A 40 -11.36 13.01 -2.06
CA TRP A 40 -10.53 12.43 -1.01
C TRP A 40 -9.50 13.43 -0.50
N HIS A 41 -9.49 13.63 0.82
CA HIS A 41 -8.58 14.54 1.51
C HIS A 41 -7.61 13.78 2.39
N LYS A 42 -6.31 14.08 2.28
CA LYS A 42 -5.30 13.53 3.18
C LYS A 42 -5.41 14.23 4.53
N LEU A 43 -5.69 13.48 5.59
CA LEU A 43 -5.83 13.99 6.94
C LEU A 43 -4.51 14.00 7.71
N GLY A 44 -3.55 13.20 7.30
CA GLY A 44 -2.22 13.14 7.89
C GLY A 44 -1.45 11.90 7.52
N GLU A 45 -0.23 11.84 8.02
CA GLU A 45 0.71 10.74 7.79
C GLU A 45 1.55 10.48 9.03
N ARG A 46 2.08 9.26 9.15
CA ARG A 46 3.03 8.85 10.19
C ARG A 46 4.05 7.87 9.63
N TRP A 47 5.29 8.06 10.02
CA TRP A 47 6.37 7.11 9.78
C TRP A 47 6.38 6.06 10.88
N VAL A 48 6.33 4.80 10.48
CA VAL A 48 6.31 3.66 11.41
C VAL A 48 7.68 3.40 12.00
N ASP A 49 7.78 3.32 13.32
CA ASP A 49 9.02 3.04 14.03
C ASP A 49 9.04 1.61 14.63
N GLY A 50 10.01 0.82 14.16
CA GLY A 50 10.18 -0.55 14.64
C GLY A 50 9.08 -1.52 14.23
N THR A 51 9.02 -2.68 14.89
CA THR A 51 8.08 -3.76 14.61
C THR A 51 6.78 -3.65 15.42
N ARG A 52 6.71 -2.73 16.36
CA ARG A 52 5.50 -2.38 17.13
C ARG A 52 5.53 -0.91 17.45
N ASP A 53 4.55 -0.20 16.91
CA ASP A 53 4.42 1.24 17.04
C ASP A 53 2.96 1.64 17.25
N ARG A 54 2.76 2.80 17.86
CA ARG A 54 1.46 3.37 18.11
C ARG A 54 1.50 4.86 17.83
N ASP A 55 0.75 5.27 16.84
CA ASP A 55 0.64 6.67 16.45
C ASP A 55 -0.79 7.17 16.45
N VAL A 56 -0.93 8.49 16.57
CA VAL A 56 -2.21 9.18 16.48
C VAL A 56 -2.11 10.27 15.43
N ILE A 57 -3.05 10.27 14.48
CA ILE A 57 -3.30 11.39 13.59
C ILE A 57 -4.46 12.20 14.19
N TRP A 58 -4.17 13.42 14.60
CA TRP A 58 -5.17 14.36 15.09
C TRP A 58 -5.82 15.06 13.91
N VAL A 59 -7.15 14.95 13.82
CA VAL A 59 -7.98 15.62 12.81
C VAL A 59 -8.70 16.77 13.51
N GLY A 60 -8.44 17.98 13.06
CA GLY A 60 -9.06 19.15 13.67
C GLY A 60 -10.58 19.19 13.42
N ALA A 61 -11.34 19.72 14.36
CA ALA A 61 -12.79 19.90 14.21
C ALA A 61 -13.19 20.78 13.00
N ARG A 62 -12.24 21.54 12.46
CA ARG A 62 -12.42 22.38 11.26
C ARG A 62 -12.25 21.64 9.94
N GLU A 63 -11.73 20.42 9.97
CA GLU A 63 -11.49 19.61 8.76
C GLU A 63 -12.78 19.06 8.13
N GLY A 64 -13.92 19.22 8.80
CA GLY A 64 -15.22 18.83 8.31
C GLY A 64 -15.69 17.45 8.78
N SER A 65 -16.66 16.90 8.06
CA SER A 65 -17.24 15.60 8.36
C SER A 65 -17.05 14.64 7.18
N TYR A 66 -16.82 13.37 7.51
CA TYR A 66 -16.45 12.33 6.56
C TYR A 66 -17.38 11.13 6.66
N ARG A 67 -17.54 10.41 5.57
CA ARG A 67 -18.31 9.15 5.49
C ARG A 67 -17.41 7.94 5.43
N ARG A 68 -16.23 8.08 4.85
CA ARG A 68 -15.32 6.98 4.54
C ARG A 68 -13.90 7.38 4.82
N ILE A 69 -13.10 6.39 5.17
CA ILE A 69 -11.66 6.54 5.31
C ILE A 69 -10.93 5.49 4.48
N MET A 70 -9.67 5.75 4.21
CA MET A 70 -8.77 4.85 3.52
C MET A 70 -7.36 5.06 4.05
N ILE A 71 -6.60 3.97 4.14
CA ILE A 71 -5.21 3.97 4.58
C ILE A 71 -4.35 3.70 3.34
N VAL A 72 -3.33 4.52 3.14
CA VAL A 72 -2.33 4.34 2.10
C VAL A 72 -1.00 4.03 2.78
N VAL A 73 -0.29 3.03 2.28
CA VAL A 73 1.00 2.61 2.80
C VAL A 73 2.06 2.84 1.74
N GLU A 74 3.12 3.56 2.10
CA GLU A 74 4.21 3.92 1.20
C GLU A 74 5.57 3.43 1.70
N HIS A 75 6.53 3.42 0.79
CA HIS A 75 7.95 3.13 0.98
C HIS A 75 8.26 1.67 1.32
N SER A 76 7.66 1.10 2.32
CA SER A 76 7.87 -0.29 2.74
C SER A 76 6.58 -0.95 3.17
N ALA A 77 6.59 -2.28 3.23
CA ALA A 77 5.46 -3.05 3.77
C ALA A 77 5.33 -2.84 5.29
N LEU A 78 4.09 -2.87 5.79
CA LEU A 78 3.81 -2.84 7.21
C LEU A 78 2.74 -3.86 7.59
N GLU A 79 2.77 -4.33 8.83
CA GLU A 79 1.67 -5.06 9.44
C GLU A 79 0.81 -4.09 10.26
N MET A 80 -0.45 -3.97 9.89
CA MET A 80 -1.45 -3.24 10.65
C MET A 80 -2.07 -4.17 11.67
N TYR A 81 -2.00 -3.82 12.96
CA TYR A 81 -2.60 -4.60 14.04
C TYR A 81 -4.00 -4.12 14.37
N ASN A 82 -4.20 -2.80 14.41
CA ASN A 82 -5.49 -2.18 14.69
C ASN A 82 -5.54 -0.73 14.24
N VAL A 83 -6.74 -0.27 13.92
CA VAL A 83 -7.07 1.14 13.70
C VAL A 83 -8.27 1.48 14.56
N THR A 84 -8.23 2.60 15.27
CA THR A 84 -9.36 3.11 16.04
C THR A 84 -9.64 4.55 15.66
N VAL A 85 -10.84 4.78 15.16
CA VAL A 85 -11.36 6.12 14.84
C VAL A 85 -12.09 6.66 16.05
N HIS A 86 -11.68 7.81 16.55
CA HIS A 86 -12.34 8.56 17.62
C HIS A 86 -13.09 9.73 17.01
N PHE A 87 -14.38 9.81 17.31
CA PHE A 87 -15.24 10.88 16.81
C PHE A 87 -15.35 12.03 17.79
N ALA A 88 -15.74 13.20 17.27
CA ALA A 88 -15.91 14.42 18.08
C ALA A 88 -17.02 14.30 19.15
N ASP A 89 -17.97 13.39 18.97
CA ASP A 89 -19.03 13.10 19.96
C ASP A 89 -18.58 12.17 21.09
N GLY A 90 -17.32 11.77 21.12
CA GLY A 90 -16.76 10.89 22.13
C GLY A 90 -16.91 9.39 21.83
N SER A 91 -17.64 9.01 20.80
CA SER A 91 -17.74 7.62 20.36
C SER A 91 -16.49 7.18 19.59
N SER A 92 -16.29 5.87 19.45
CA SER A 92 -15.18 5.31 18.68
C SER A 92 -15.64 4.14 17.80
N PHE A 93 -14.84 3.87 16.78
CA PHE A 93 -15.05 2.79 15.82
C PHE A 93 -13.73 2.13 15.47
N SER A 94 -13.67 0.82 15.56
CA SER A 94 -12.50 0.04 15.17
C SER A 94 -12.90 -0.91 14.04
N PRO A 95 -12.59 -0.55 12.77
CA PRO A 95 -12.81 -1.44 11.65
C PRO A 95 -11.85 -2.64 11.71
N GLU A 96 -12.21 -3.73 11.08
CA GLU A 96 -11.32 -4.86 10.93
C GLU A 96 -10.24 -4.53 9.89
N THR A 97 -9.03 -4.23 10.38
CA THR A 97 -7.90 -3.76 9.56
C THR A 97 -6.64 -4.58 9.76
N ARG A 98 -6.70 -5.69 10.52
CA ARG A 98 -5.52 -6.53 10.73
C ARG A 98 -5.09 -7.18 9.42
N HIS A 99 -4.03 -6.64 8.84
CA HIS A 99 -3.55 -7.03 7.53
C HIS A 99 -2.09 -6.63 7.34
N VAL A 100 -1.37 -7.39 6.52
CA VAL A 100 -0.06 -6.99 6.00
C VAL A 100 -0.26 -6.23 4.70
N PHE A 101 0.09 -4.96 4.71
CA PHE A 101 0.09 -4.11 3.53
C PHE A 101 1.44 -4.17 2.84
N ALA A 102 1.44 -4.40 1.54
CA ALA A 102 2.64 -4.25 0.73
C ALA A 102 3.00 -2.75 0.60
N ALA A 103 4.25 -2.48 0.26
CA ALA A 103 4.68 -1.13 -0.07
C ALA A 103 3.89 -0.57 -1.27
N ASN A 104 3.54 0.71 -1.20
CA ASN A 104 2.81 1.43 -2.25
C ASN A 104 1.46 0.78 -2.57
N THR A 105 0.71 0.45 -1.53
CA THR A 105 -0.65 -0.08 -1.60
C THR A 105 -1.61 0.72 -0.73
N ARG A 106 -2.89 0.41 -0.81
CA ARG A 106 -3.94 1.02 0.01
C ARG A 106 -4.90 -0.03 0.57
N SER A 107 -5.61 0.34 1.63
CA SER A 107 -6.73 -0.44 2.13
C SER A 107 -7.91 -0.42 1.14
N HIS A 108 -8.87 -1.31 1.35
CA HIS A 108 -10.22 -1.06 0.85
C HIS A 108 -10.78 0.21 1.51
N VAL A 109 -11.82 0.75 0.92
CA VAL A 109 -12.56 1.88 1.49
C VAL A 109 -13.31 1.39 2.73
N ILE A 110 -13.15 2.11 3.83
CA ILE A 110 -13.77 1.79 5.12
C ILE A 110 -14.89 2.78 5.36
N ASP A 111 -16.13 2.29 5.36
CA ASP A 111 -17.30 3.11 5.67
C ASP A 111 -17.35 3.39 7.19
N LEU A 112 -17.56 4.65 7.55
CA LEU A 112 -17.77 5.04 8.95
C LEU A 112 -19.22 4.78 9.36
N PRO A 113 -19.48 4.36 10.61
CA PRO A 113 -20.82 4.06 11.07
C PRO A 113 -21.69 5.34 11.12
N GLY A 114 -22.91 5.24 10.62
CA GLY A 114 -23.86 6.35 10.56
C GLY A 114 -23.72 7.20 9.29
N ALA A 115 -24.10 8.46 9.39
CA ALA A 115 -23.96 9.45 8.31
C ALA A 115 -22.54 10.05 8.29
N ARG A 116 -22.41 11.29 7.87
CA ARG A 116 -21.12 12.00 7.97
C ARG A 116 -20.77 12.25 9.43
N ARG A 117 -19.52 11.93 9.79
CA ARG A 117 -19.01 12.03 11.16
C ARG A 117 -17.79 12.95 11.21
N ASN A 118 -17.71 13.75 12.26
CA ASN A 118 -16.51 14.53 12.57
C ASN A 118 -15.51 13.61 13.27
N ILE A 119 -14.38 13.39 12.63
CA ILE A 119 -13.27 12.62 13.19
C ILE A 119 -12.48 13.53 14.12
N HIS A 120 -12.25 13.10 15.35
CA HIS A 120 -11.39 13.79 16.31
C HIS A 120 -9.94 13.36 16.13
N SER A 121 -9.71 12.04 16.09
CA SER A 121 -8.40 11.45 15.86
C SER A 121 -8.52 10.02 15.35
N VAL A 122 -7.44 9.53 14.77
CA VAL A 122 -7.30 8.12 14.38
C VAL A 122 -6.03 7.57 14.98
N GLU A 123 -6.16 6.53 15.79
CA GLU A 123 -5.06 5.79 16.39
C GLU A 123 -4.71 4.60 15.52
N PHE A 124 -3.41 4.42 15.25
CA PHE A 124 -2.85 3.27 14.56
C PHE A 124 -2.00 2.45 15.53
N ARG A 125 -2.13 1.13 15.41
CA ARG A 125 -1.19 0.15 15.98
C ARG A 125 -0.69 -0.71 14.84
N TYR A 126 0.60 -0.67 14.59
CA TYR A 126 1.22 -1.26 13.42
C TYR A 126 2.70 -1.51 13.65
N GLY A 127 3.41 -2.00 12.64
CA GLY A 127 4.84 -2.20 12.71
C GLY A 127 5.46 -2.49 11.34
N ASN A 128 6.72 -2.14 11.19
CA ASN A 128 7.51 -2.54 10.04
C ASN A 128 7.74 -4.06 10.07
N LEU A 129 7.79 -4.69 8.91
CA LEU A 129 8.12 -6.11 8.83
C LEU A 129 9.59 -6.33 9.20
N PRO A 130 9.91 -7.44 9.91
CA PRO A 130 11.29 -7.79 10.20
C PRO A 130 12.13 -7.87 8.92
N GLY A 131 13.29 -7.20 8.91
CA GLY A 131 14.17 -7.14 7.74
C GLY A 131 13.67 -6.22 6.60
N GLY A 132 12.52 -5.57 6.78
CA GLY A 132 11.97 -4.60 5.85
C GLY A 132 12.52 -3.19 6.07
N GLY A 133 12.09 -2.26 5.21
CA GLY A 133 12.37 -0.84 5.36
C GLY A 133 11.39 -0.16 6.33
N ARG A 134 11.53 1.15 6.44
CA ARG A 134 10.59 1.99 7.20
C ARG A 134 9.40 2.34 6.33
N ALA A 135 8.20 2.01 6.79
CA ALA A 135 6.95 2.32 6.12
C ALA A 135 6.42 3.70 6.54
N GLU A 136 5.60 4.28 5.69
CA GLU A 136 4.78 5.45 6.00
C GLU A 136 3.31 5.07 5.82
N ALA A 137 2.47 5.46 6.78
CA ALA A 137 1.04 5.29 6.73
C ALA A 137 0.34 6.65 6.59
N GLU A 138 -0.49 6.79 5.57
CA GLU A 138 -1.31 7.97 5.33
C GLU A 138 -2.77 7.66 5.62
N LEU A 139 -3.46 8.62 6.21
CA LEU A 139 -4.91 8.59 6.41
C LEU A 139 -5.59 9.53 5.42
N TRP A 140 -6.54 9.00 4.68
CA TRP A 140 -7.37 9.74 3.74
C TRP A 140 -8.84 9.60 4.11
N ALA A 141 -9.65 10.62 3.85
CA ALA A 141 -11.08 10.64 4.13
C ALA A 141 -11.89 11.38 3.04
N GLU A 142 -13.16 10.96 2.92
CA GLU A 142 -14.16 11.52 1.99
C GLU A 142 -15.49 11.78 2.69
#